data_487d4586b50f375cb25cc03371de19e6
#
_entry.id   487d4586b50f375cb25cc03371de19e6
#
_cell.length_a   1.000
_cell.length_b   1.000
_cell.length_c   1.000
_cell.angle_alpha   90.00
_cell.angle_beta   90.00
_cell.angle_gamma   90.00
#
_symmetry.space_group_name_H-M   'P 1'
#
loop_
_entity.id
_entity.type
_entity.pdbx_description
1 polymer ?
#
loop_
_entity_poly.entity_id
_entity_poly.type
_entity_poly.pdbx_seq_one_letter_code
_entity_poly.pdbx_strand_id
1 'polypeptide(L)'
;RAERARRHRRYSLDELLGLLQTSYKTHGKMNAKIIAADPLMPDPQLFVRRFGSLIAAYDAAGLDRCPSHVFVETKRIISAKQRELFAEVKRRAVSAGATVEDLVAPYTLMINQTVRVKVETATRRRPKKGLVNWRVKPCPGVDFVITARLNCETHELIDHYLIPAAELANGALYLKESNYARFAELRHLSLASMF
;
A
#
# COMPACT_ATOMS: atom_id res chain seq x y z
N ARG A 1 -33.75 20.91 11.73
CA ARG A 1 -33.85 20.57 13.18
C ARG A 1 -33.45 19.11 13.43
N ALA A 2 -33.85 18.14 12.59
CA ALA A 2 -33.54 16.70 12.75
C ALA A 2 -32.03 16.40 12.70
N GLU A 3 -31.25 17.07 11.85
CA GLU A 3 -29.81 16.87 11.67
C GLU A 3 -28.99 17.36 12.90
N ARG A 4 -29.44 18.43 13.57
CA ARG A 4 -28.84 18.90 14.84
C ARG A 4 -29.10 17.93 16.00
N ALA A 5 -30.28 17.33 16.07
CA ALA A 5 -30.65 16.37 17.12
C ALA A 5 -29.79 15.10 17.07
N ARG A 6 -29.38 14.66 15.85
CA ARG A 6 -28.51 13.50 15.65
C ARG A 6 -27.08 13.71 16.14
N ARG A 7 -26.51 14.91 16.03
CA ARG A 7 -25.15 15.23 16.48
C ARG A 7 -24.98 15.14 18.00
N HIS A 8 -26.07 15.21 18.76
CA HIS A 8 -26.05 15.18 20.24
C HIS A 8 -26.54 13.85 20.82
N ARG A 9 -27.05 12.90 19.99
CA ARG A 9 -27.48 11.61 20.52
C ARG A 9 -26.28 10.80 20.97
N ARG A 10 -26.31 10.35 22.22
CA ARG A 10 -25.33 9.39 22.74
C ARG A 10 -25.76 7.98 22.31
N TYR A 11 -24.91 7.29 21.58
CA TYR A 11 -25.11 5.90 21.20
C TYR A 11 -24.28 5.00 22.10
N SER A 12 -24.85 3.89 22.56
CA SER A 12 -24.10 2.79 23.16
C SER A 12 -23.29 2.05 22.07
N LEU A 13 -22.33 1.21 22.47
CA LEU A 13 -21.58 0.39 21.51
C LEU A 13 -22.52 -0.59 20.81
N ASP A 14 -23.43 -1.24 21.54
CA ASP A 14 -24.38 -2.20 21.01
C ASP A 14 -25.38 -1.56 20.01
N GLU A 15 -25.85 -0.33 20.31
CA GLU A 15 -26.68 0.41 19.34
C GLU A 15 -25.92 0.68 18.03
N LEU A 16 -24.63 1.06 18.11
CA LEU A 16 -23.80 1.30 16.93
C LEU A 16 -23.61 0.01 16.11
N LEU A 17 -23.35 -1.11 16.78
CA LEU A 17 -23.22 -2.41 16.12
C LEU A 17 -24.53 -2.85 15.48
N GLY A 18 -25.66 -2.71 16.18
CA GLY A 18 -26.98 -3.02 15.65
C GLY A 18 -27.37 -2.19 14.42
N LEU A 19 -27.03 -0.90 14.40
CA LEU A 19 -27.22 -0.04 13.24
C LEU A 19 -26.39 -0.51 12.03
N LEU A 20 -25.12 -0.89 12.24
CA LEU A 20 -24.28 -1.45 11.18
C LEU A 20 -24.85 -2.74 10.62
N GLN A 21 -25.30 -3.66 11.47
CA GLN A 21 -25.91 -4.93 11.05
C GLN A 21 -27.19 -4.72 10.24
N THR A 22 -28.03 -3.79 10.68
CA THR A 22 -29.27 -3.47 9.98
C THR A 22 -29.03 -2.86 8.62
N SER A 23 -28.10 -1.89 8.54
CA SER A 23 -27.71 -1.28 7.27
C SER A 23 -27.02 -2.27 6.33
N TYR A 24 -26.20 -3.19 6.87
CA TYR A 24 -25.57 -4.25 6.08
C TYR A 24 -26.61 -5.22 5.47
N LYS A 25 -27.63 -5.61 6.23
CA LYS A 25 -28.73 -6.46 5.71
C LYS A 25 -29.46 -5.79 4.54
N THR A 26 -29.60 -4.47 4.58
CA THR A 26 -30.29 -3.70 3.53
C THR A 26 -29.42 -3.54 2.28
N HIS A 27 -28.12 -3.28 2.44
CA HIS A 27 -27.23 -2.91 1.33
C HIS A 27 -26.30 -4.04 0.84
N GLY A 28 -26.18 -5.15 1.58
CA GLY A 28 -25.29 -6.28 1.29
C GLY A 28 -23.79 -5.96 1.36
N LYS A 29 -23.43 -4.71 1.70
CA LYS A 29 -22.06 -4.20 1.85
C LYS A 29 -22.05 -2.95 2.71
N MET A 30 -20.89 -2.65 3.32
CA MET A 30 -20.71 -1.43 4.11
C MET A 30 -19.48 -0.65 3.67
N ASN A 31 -19.60 0.66 3.63
CA ASN A 31 -18.49 1.61 3.48
C ASN A 31 -18.90 2.98 4.04
N ALA A 32 -17.93 3.90 4.16
CA ALA A 32 -18.17 5.24 4.71
C ALA A 32 -19.25 6.03 3.94
N LYS A 33 -19.37 5.84 2.62
CA LYS A 33 -20.36 6.54 1.79
C LYS A 33 -21.78 6.05 2.08
N ILE A 34 -21.98 4.75 2.28
CA ILE A 34 -23.29 4.16 2.64
C ILE A 34 -23.69 4.69 4.03
N ILE A 35 -22.79 4.67 5.02
CA ILE A 35 -23.07 5.19 6.36
C ILE A 35 -23.44 6.68 6.29
N ALA A 36 -22.69 7.48 5.53
CA ALA A 36 -22.95 8.92 5.41
C ALA A 36 -24.27 9.23 4.66
N ALA A 37 -24.67 8.38 3.73
CA ALA A 37 -25.90 8.55 2.95
C ALA A 37 -27.16 8.06 3.69
N ASP A 38 -27.01 7.13 4.64
CA ASP A 38 -28.14 6.57 5.39
C ASP A 38 -28.61 7.55 6.48
N PRO A 39 -29.82 8.09 6.38
CA PRO A 39 -30.33 9.03 7.35
C PRO A 39 -30.54 8.47 8.75
N LEU A 40 -30.55 7.17 8.95
CA LEU A 40 -30.67 6.52 10.25
C LEU A 40 -29.32 6.27 10.91
N MET A 41 -28.23 6.39 10.17
CA MET A 41 -26.86 6.15 10.65
C MET A 41 -26.24 7.41 11.25
N PRO A 42 -25.44 7.27 12.31
CA PRO A 42 -24.60 8.37 12.79
C PRO A 42 -23.44 8.64 11.82
N ASP A 43 -22.77 9.78 12.03
CA ASP A 43 -21.59 10.14 11.27
C ASP A 43 -20.53 9.00 11.30
N PRO A 44 -19.92 8.62 10.17
CA PRO A 44 -18.86 7.62 10.11
C PRO A 44 -17.71 7.86 11.08
N GLN A 45 -17.40 9.12 11.40
CA GLN A 45 -16.37 9.49 12.37
C GLN A 45 -16.71 9.06 13.81
N LEU A 46 -17.98 8.86 14.14
CA LEU A 46 -18.36 8.33 15.43
C LEU A 46 -17.88 6.89 15.61
N PHE A 47 -18.02 6.06 14.57
CA PHE A 47 -17.51 4.68 14.58
C PHE A 47 -15.98 4.67 14.68
N VAL A 48 -15.28 5.55 13.93
CA VAL A 48 -13.82 5.66 14.03
C VAL A 48 -13.38 6.02 15.45
N ARG A 49 -14.04 6.98 16.08
CA ARG A 49 -13.73 7.38 17.48
C ARG A 49 -14.00 6.29 18.50
N ARG A 50 -15.06 5.50 18.31
CA ARG A 50 -15.49 4.47 19.27
C ARG A 50 -14.75 3.14 19.12
N PHE A 51 -14.39 2.76 17.88
CA PHE A 51 -13.80 1.47 17.55
C PHE A 51 -12.36 1.58 17.02
N GLY A 52 -11.79 2.80 16.91
CA GLY A 52 -10.46 3.05 16.35
C GLY A 52 -10.44 3.12 14.83
N SER A 53 -11.30 2.38 14.13
CA SER A 53 -11.47 2.45 12.67
C SER A 53 -12.84 1.93 12.26
N LEU A 54 -13.27 2.26 11.02
CA LEU A 54 -14.49 1.67 10.45
C LEU A 54 -14.35 0.15 10.26
N ILE A 55 -13.17 -0.33 9.91
CA ILE A 55 -12.90 -1.77 9.75
C ILE A 55 -13.09 -2.49 11.09
N ALA A 56 -12.53 -1.95 12.17
CA ALA A 56 -12.71 -2.52 13.52
C ALA A 56 -14.19 -2.51 13.95
N ALA A 57 -14.95 -1.48 13.57
CA ALA A 57 -16.39 -1.44 13.83
C ALA A 57 -17.15 -2.54 13.05
N TYR A 58 -16.77 -2.81 11.80
CA TYR A 58 -17.39 -3.88 11.00
C TYR A 58 -17.03 -5.26 11.53
N ASP A 59 -15.76 -5.48 11.90
CA ASP A 59 -15.32 -6.73 12.53
C ASP A 59 -16.08 -6.98 13.85
N ALA A 60 -16.22 -5.95 14.69
CA ALA A 60 -16.98 -6.03 15.94
C ALA A 60 -18.48 -6.30 15.70
N ALA A 61 -19.05 -5.81 14.58
CA ALA A 61 -20.43 -6.09 14.17
C ALA A 61 -20.61 -7.45 13.51
N GLY A 62 -19.53 -8.25 13.31
CA GLY A 62 -19.56 -9.54 12.64
C GLY A 62 -19.90 -9.44 11.15
N LEU A 63 -19.55 -8.33 10.49
CA LEU A 63 -19.84 -8.11 9.08
C LEU A 63 -18.71 -8.62 8.20
N ASP A 64 -19.05 -9.22 7.06
CA ASP A 64 -18.06 -9.65 6.07
C ASP A 64 -17.24 -8.46 5.56
N ARG A 65 -15.92 -8.65 5.49
CA ARG A 65 -15.02 -7.64 4.96
C ARG A 65 -15.28 -7.43 3.46
N CYS A 66 -15.73 -6.24 3.11
CA CYS A 66 -15.87 -5.85 1.71
C CYS A 66 -14.48 -5.86 1.02
N PRO A 67 -14.38 -6.23 -0.28
CA PRO A 67 -13.13 -6.21 -1.04
C PRO A 67 -12.36 -4.88 -0.95
N SER A 68 -13.04 -3.76 -0.75
CA SER A 68 -12.41 -2.45 -0.53
C SER A 68 -11.63 -2.37 0.80
N HIS A 69 -12.03 -3.11 1.83
CA HIS A 69 -11.35 -3.12 3.13
C HIS A 69 -10.04 -3.91 3.05
N VAL A 70 -10.07 -5.06 2.38
CA VAL A 70 -8.88 -5.86 2.08
C VAL A 70 -7.87 -5.02 1.30
N PHE A 71 -8.33 -4.23 0.34
CA PHE A 71 -7.49 -3.32 -0.43
C PHE A 71 -6.81 -2.25 0.43
N VAL A 72 -7.54 -1.64 1.37
CA VAL A 72 -6.97 -0.62 2.29
C VAL A 72 -5.92 -1.22 3.20
N GLU A 73 -6.17 -2.41 3.75
CA GLU A 73 -5.23 -3.12 4.61
C GLU A 73 -3.96 -3.52 3.82
N THR A 74 -4.14 -4.12 2.65
CA THR A 74 -3.03 -4.43 1.72
C THR A 74 -2.19 -3.19 1.40
N LYS A 75 -2.82 -2.04 1.13
CA LYS A 75 -2.10 -0.78 0.91
C LYS A 75 -1.27 -0.35 2.12
N ARG A 76 -1.80 -0.49 3.34
CA ARG A 76 -1.06 -0.16 4.56
C ARG A 76 0.17 -1.05 4.74
N ILE A 77 0.02 -2.36 4.51
CA ILE A 77 1.14 -3.32 4.58
C ILE A 77 2.20 -2.98 3.53
N ILE A 78 1.81 -2.78 2.27
CA ILE A 78 2.75 -2.42 1.20
C ILE A 78 3.47 -1.11 1.52
N SER A 79 2.76 -0.10 2.04
CA SER A 79 3.37 1.18 2.42
C SER A 79 4.34 1.04 3.60
N ALA A 80 4.07 0.14 4.55
CA ALA A 80 5.00 -0.17 5.64
C ALA A 80 6.26 -0.86 5.09
N LYS A 81 6.10 -1.88 4.23
CA LYS A 81 7.23 -2.56 3.58
C LYS A 81 8.07 -1.65 2.71
N GLN A 82 7.46 -0.69 2.04
CA GLN A 82 8.21 0.32 1.28
C GLN A 82 9.06 1.22 2.18
N ARG A 83 8.54 1.64 3.34
CA ARG A 83 9.32 2.42 4.32
C ARG A 83 10.48 1.61 4.90
N GLU A 84 10.24 0.34 5.22
CA GLU A 84 11.27 -0.58 5.69
C GLU A 84 12.38 -0.75 4.65
N LEU A 85 12.00 -1.01 3.39
CA LEU A 85 12.93 -1.13 2.27
C LEU A 85 13.76 0.15 2.09
N PHE A 86 13.13 1.31 2.12
CA PHE A 86 13.80 2.60 1.99
C PHE A 86 14.83 2.84 3.09
N ALA A 87 14.46 2.58 4.33
CA ALA A 87 15.35 2.71 5.48
C ALA A 87 16.55 1.73 5.39
N GLU A 88 16.30 0.50 4.95
CA GLU A 88 17.34 -0.52 4.78
C GLU A 88 18.32 -0.17 3.65
N VAL A 89 17.82 0.31 2.50
CA VAL A 89 18.68 0.79 1.39
C VAL A 89 19.58 1.93 1.87
N LYS A 90 19.01 2.91 2.57
CA LYS A 90 19.77 4.04 3.14
C LYS A 90 20.85 3.57 4.11
N ARG A 91 20.48 2.69 5.04
CA ARG A 91 21.39 2.13 6.03
C ARG A 91 22.58 1.40 5.37
N ARG A 92 22.30 0.57 4.35
CA ARG A 92 23.34 -0.19 3.62
C ARG A 92 24.26 0.70 2.82
N ALA A 93 23.73 1.70 2.12
CA ALA A 93 24.54 2.65 1.38
C ALA A 93 25.50 3.39 2.32
N VAL A 94 25.04 3.85 3.48
CA VAL A 94 25.88 4.47 4.50
C VAL A 94 26.93 3.48 5.03
N SER A 95 26.55 2.24 5.32
CA SER A 95 27.48 1.20 5.80
C SER A 95 28.54 0.83 4.76
N ALA A 96 28.25 1.01 3.47
CA ALA A 96 29.21 0.86 2.36
C ALA A 96 30.10 2.11 2.15
N GLY A 97 29.98 3.12 3.01
CA GLY A 97 30.79 4.35 2.97
C GLY A 97 30.23 5.45 2.05
N ALA A 98 29.02 5.29 1.53
CA ALA A 98 28.40 6.32 0.70
C ALA A 98 27.79 7.46 1.54
N THR A 99 27.83 8.68 1.00
CA THR A 99 27.02 9.78 1.52
C THR A 99 25.61 9.68 0.97
N VAL A 100 24.58 9.83 1.83
CA VAL A 100 23.18 9.65 1.43
C VAL A 100 22.35 10.83 1.92
N GLU A 101 21.59 11.44 1.02
CA GLU A 101 20.67 12.55 1.28
C GLU A 101 19.27 12.20 0.83
N ASP A 102 18.26 12.49 1.65
CA ASP A 102 16.84 12.33 1.30
C ASP A 102 16.41 13.48 0.39
N LEU A 103 15.86 13.17 -0.78
CA LEU A 103 15.32 14.18 -1.69
C LEU A 103 13.85 14.50 -1.35
N VAL A 104 13.39 15.66 -1.83
CA VAL A 104 11.96 16.08 -1.68
C VAL A 104 10.98 15.08 -2.28
N ALA A 105 11.37 14.41 -3.37
CA ALA A 105 10.56 13.36 -3.96
C ALA A 105 10.48 12.14 -3.01
N PRO A 106 9.27 11.64 -2.68
CA PRO A 106 9.11 10.56 -1.72
C PRO A 106 9.94 9.32 -2.08
N TYR A 107 10.61 8.73 -1.10
CA TYR A 107 11.45 7.52 -1.26
C TYR A 107 12.53 7.67 -2.34
N THR A 108 13.14 8.83 -2.44
CA THR A 108 14.21 9.11 -3.39
C THR A 108 15.44 9.61 -2.63
N LEU A 109 16.59 9.03 -2.95
CA LEU A 109 17.87 9.32 -2.35
C LEU A 109 18.83 9.94 -3.38
N MET A 110 19.69 10.83 -2.92
CA MET A 110 20.92 11.22 -3.58
C MET A 110 22.08 10.46 -2.93
N ILE A 111 22.82 9.69 -3.70
CA ILE A 111 23.98 8.92 -3.25
C ILE A 111 25.24 9.57 -3.81
N ASN A 112 26.20 9.85 -2.94
CA ASN A 112 27.48 10.50 -3.26
C ASN A 112 27.31 11.80 -4.07
N GLN A 113 26.22 12.54 -3.84
CA GLN A 113 25.89 13.80 -4.52
C GLN A 113 25.75 13.70 -6.05
N THR A 114 25.75 12.50 -6.61
CA THR A 114 25.77 12.28 -8.07
C THR A 114 24.66 11.37 -8.55
N VAL A 115 24.30 10.31 -7.81
CA VAL A 115 23.38 9.28 -8.26
C VAL A 115 22.03 9.43 -7.56
N ARG A 116 20.97 9.61 -8.32
CA ARG A 116 19.58 9.67 -7.82
C ARG A 116 18.93 8.30 -7.90
N VAL A 117 18.51 7.80 -6.76
CA VAL A 117 17.92 6.46 -6.64
C VAL A 117 16.51 6.55 -6.08
N LYS A 118 15.56 6.00 -6.81
CA LYS A 118 14.19 5.77 -6.33
C LYS A 118 14.09 4.41 -5.69
N VAL A 119 13.50 4.33 -4.51
CA VAL A 119 13.21 3.06 -3.84
C VAL A 119 11.71 2.83 -3.85
N GLU A 120 11.24 1.71 -4.38
CA GLU A 120 9.83 1.37 -4.40
C GLU A 120 9.57 -0.13 -4.25
N THR A 121 8.34 -0.49 -3.94
CA THR A 121 7.85 -1.86 -4.05
C THR A 121 7.08 -2.02 -5.36
N ALA A 122 7.41 -3.05 -6.13
CA ALA A 122 6.69 -3.34 -7.36
C ALA A 122 5.24 -3.72 -7.05
N THR A 123 4.30 -3.00 -7.67
CA THR A 123 2.88 -3.25 -7.47
C THR A 123 2.41 -4.42 -8.33
N ARG A 124 1.78 -5.41 -7.68
CA ARG A 124 1.16 -6.54 -8.35
C ARG A 124 0.02 -6.08 -9.27
N ARG A 125 -0.02 -6.61 -10.48
CA ARG A 125 -1.20 -6.59 -11.34
C ARG A 125 -1.68 -8.01 -11.58
N ARG A 126 -2.98 -8.23 -11.48
CA ARG A 126 -3.63 -9.43 -12.02
C ARG A 126 -4.19 -9.08 -13.39
N PRO A 127 -3.57 -9.51 -14.50
CA PRO A 127 -4.20 -9.42 -15.81
C PRO A 127 -5.37 -10.41 -15.87
N LYS A 128 -6.33 -10.16 -16.76
CA LYS A 128 -7.55 -10.97 -16.95
C LYS A 128 -7.31 -12.48 -17.20
N LYS A 129 -6.08 -12.90 -17.51
CA LYS A 129 -5.67 -14.29 -17.83
C LYS A 129 -4.84 -14.99 -16.72
N GLY A 130 -4.93 -14.56 -15.47
CA GLY A 130 -4.35 -15.30 -14.34
C GLY A 130 -2.84 -15.15 -14.11
N LEU A 131 -2.05 -14.63 -15.05
CA LEU A 131 -0.61 -14.43 -14.89
C LEU A 131 -0.33 -13.29 -13.91
N VAL A 132 0.47 -13.57 -12.89
CA VAL A 132 0.93 -12.54 -11.95
C VAL A 132 2.08 -11.77 -12.58
N ASN A 133 2.00 -10.45 -12.54
CA ASN A 133 3.12 -9.58 -12.88
C ASN A 133 3.25 -8.43 -11.90
N TRP A 134 4.47 -7.96 -11.72
CA TRP A 134 4.81 -6.81 -10.90
C TRP A 134 5.16 -5.64 -11.80
N ARG A 135 4.55 -4.51 -11.54
CA ARG A 135 4.75 -3.31 -12.35
C ARG A 135 5.69 -2.35 -11.64
N VAL A 136 6.77 -1.99 -12.32
CA VAL A 136 7.67 -0.88 -11.96
C VAL A 136 7.33 0.31 -12.85
N LYS A 137 7.15 1.47 -12.25
CA LYS A 137 6.77 2.68 -12.99
C LYS A 137 8.00 3.49 -13.38
N PRO A 138 7.95 4.20 -14.53
CA PRO A 138 8.95 5.23 -14.82
C PRO A 138 8.97 6.27 -13.71
N CYS A 139 10.17 6.71 -13.35
CA CYS A 139 10.37 7.81 -12.43
C CYS A 139 11.31 8.83 -13.08
N PRO A 140 10.80 9.94 -13.59
CA PRO A 140 11.64 10.96 -14.22
C PRO A 140 12.66 11.56 -13.24
N GLY A 141 13.85 11.85 -13.74
CA GLY A 141 14.90 12.52 -12.97
C GLY A 141 15.62 11.65 -11.95
N VAL A 142 15.54 10.33 -12.08
CA VAL A 142 16.37 9.37 -11.33
C VAL A 142 17.26 8.58 -12.28
N ASP A 143 18.39 8.09 -11.77
CA ASP A 143 19.34 7.29 -12.51
C ASP A 143 19.03 5.79 -12.38
N PHE A 144 18.55 5.39 -11.20
CA PHE A 144 18.20 4.01 -10.88
C PHE A 144 16.90 3.92 -10.08
N VAL A 145 16.22 2.78 -10.24
CA VAL A 145 15.11 2.37 -9.38
C VAL A 145 15.49 1.07 -8.66
N ILE A 146 15.56 1.11 -7.35
CA ILE A 146 15.60 -0.10 -6.53
C ILE A 146 14.17 -0.51 -6.24
N THR A 147 13.77 -1.68 -6.72
CA THR A 147 12.43 -2.20 -6.49
C THR A 147 12.46 -3.59 -5.88
N ALA A 148 11.53 -3.86 -4.98
CA ALA A 148 11.34 -5.18 -4.41
C ALA A 148 10.00 -5.76 -4.84
N ARG A 149 9.97 -7.07 -5.16
CA ARG A 149 8.72 -7.80 -5.34
C ARG A 149 8.24 -8.32 -3.99
N LEU A 150 6.94 -8.20 -3.79
CA LEU A 150 6.28 -8.76 -2.61
C LEU A 150 5.50 -10.03 -3.01
N ASN A 151 5.53 -11.03 -2.12
CA ASN A 151 4.62 -12.15 -2.20
C ASN A 151 3.17 -11.65 -2.16
N CYS A 152 2.33 -12.24 -2.98
CA CYS A 152 0.96 -11.76 -3.15
C CYS A 152 0.03 -12.09 -1.99
N GLU A 153 0.39 -13.09 -1.19
CA GLU A 153 -0.41 -13.61 -0.09
C GLU A 153 0.19 -13.19 1.26
N THR A 154 1.49 -13.41 1.46
CA THR A 154 2.17 -13.10 2.71
C THR A 154 2.67 -11.66 2.80
N HIS A 155 2.77 -10.95 1.67
CA HIS A 155 3.36 -9.62 1.55
C HIS A 155 4.84 -9.55 1.98
N GLU A 156 5.52 -10.68 2.03
CA GLU A 156 6.96 -10.75 2.29
C GLU A 156 7.76 -10.39 1.05
N LEU A 157 8.98 -9.92 1.27
CA LEU A 157 9.93 -9.61 0.20
C LEU A 157 10.42 -10.91 -0.45
N ILE A 158 10.30 -11.01 -1.78
CA ILE A 158 10.78 -12.16 -2.56
C ILE A 158 12.21 -11.91 -3.02
N ASP A 159 12.43 -10.81 -3.71
CA ASP A 159 13.70 -10.40 -4.29
C ASP A 159 13.71 -8.90 -4.61
N HIS A 160 14.87 -8.42 -5.05
CA HIS A 160 15.13 -7.02 -5.35
C HIS A 160 15.66 -6.88 -6.77
N TYR A 161 15.45 -5.73 -7.37
CA TYR A 161 15.96 -5.36 -8.68
C TYR A 161 16.58 -3.98 -8.62
N LEU A 162 17.78 -3.85 -9.19
CA LEU A 162 18.42 -2.57 -9.48
C LEU A 162 18.20 -2.26 -10.95
N ILE A 163 17.30 -1.35 -11.26
CA ILE A 163 16.83 -1.07 -12.61
C ILE A 163 17.36 0.30 -13.05
N PRO A 164 18.22 0.38 -14.07
CA PRO A 164 18.59 1.65 -14.68
C PRO A 164 17.36 2.38 -15.21
N ALA A 165 17.29 3.70 -15.07
CA ALA A 165 16.15 4.48 -15.55
C ALA A 165 15.95 4.35 -17.07
N ALA A 166 17.00 4.08 -17.82
CA ALA A 166 16.94 3.82 -19.26
C ALA A 166 16.02 2.63 -19.63
N GLU A 167 15.97 1.59 -18.79
CA GLU A 167 15.07 0.45 -18.99
C GLU A 167 13.58 0.82 -18.82
N LEU A 168 13.31 1.95 -18.21
CA LEU A 168 11.96 2.48 -17.95
C LEU A 168 11.60 3.62 -18.92
N ALA A 169 12.48 4.03 -19.81
CA ALA A 169 12.27 5.16 -20.72
C ALA A 169 11.05 4.98 -21.65
N ASN A 170 10.76 3.74 -22.05
CA ASN A 170 9.65 3.37 -22.92
C ASN A 170 8.36 3.03 -22.16
N GLY A 171 8.29 3.32 -20.86
CA GLY A 171 7.12 3.09 -20.04
C GLY A 171 7.35 2.12 -18.88
N ALA A 172 6.27 1.62 -18.31
CA ALA A 172 6.37 0.75 -17.16
C ALA A 172 6.94 -0.62 -17.49
N LEU A 173 7.91 -1.08 -16.71
CA LEU A 173 8.45 -2.43 -16.77
C LEU A 173 7.54 -3.42 -16.05
N TYR A 174 7.37 -4.60 -16.64
CA TYR A 174 6.60 -5.69 -16.03
C TYR A 174 7.51 -6.89 -15.76
N LEU A 175 7.77 -7.13 -14.48
CA LEU A 175 8.50 -8.32 -14.04
C LEU A 175 7.53 -9.50 -14.00
N LYS A 176 7.78 -10.53 -14.80
CA LYS A 176 6.96 -11.75 -14.92
C LYS A 176 7.86 -12.97 -14.72
N GLU A 177 7.28 -14.06 -14.27
CA GLU A 177 8.03 -15.34 -14.20
C GLU A 177 8.61 -15.77 -15.54
N SER A 178 7.88 -15.50 -16.63
CA SER A 178 8.30 -15.84 -17.99
C SER A 178 9.45 -15.01 -18.56
N ASN A 179 9.83 -13.90 -17.92
CA ASN A 179 10.90 -13.02 -18.40
C ASN A 179 12.04 -12.84 -17.40
N TYR A 180 12.17 -13.71 -16.41
CA TYR A 180 13.24 -13.65 -15.41
C TYR A 180 14.63 -13.70 -16.03
N ALA A 181 14.84 -14.52 -17.06
CA ALA A 181 16.13 -14.61 -17.74
C ALA A 181 16.60 -13.26 -18.30
N ARG A 182 15.67 -12.44 -18.84
CA ARG A 182 15.99 -11.11 -19.37
C ARG A 182 16.46 -10.13 -18.28
N PHE A 183 16.01 -10.31 -17.03
CA PHE A 183 16.32 -9.41 -15.94
C PHE A 183 17.19 -10.08 -14.86
N ALA A 184 17.83 -11.20 -15.20
CA ALA A 184 18.66 -11.96 -14.26
C ALA A 184 19.82 -11.13 -13.69
N GLU A 185 20.45 -10.32 -14.53
CA GLU A 185 21.56 -9.43 -14.13
C GLU A 185 21.11 -8.26 -13.22
N LEU A 186 19.85 -7.85 -13.35
CA LEU A 186 19.28 -6.78 -12.53
C LEU A 186 18.68 -7.31 -11.21
N ARG A 187 18.60 -8.63 -11.08
CA ARG A 187 17.96 -9.30 -9.95
C ARG A 187 18.96 -9.60 -8.85
N HIS A 188 18.59 -9.26 -7.63
CA HIS A 188 19.34 -9.54 -6.42
C HIS A 188 18.44 -10.29 -5.42
N LEU A 189 18.94 -11.40 -4.88
CA LEU A 189 18.21 -12.18 -3.87
C LEU A 189 18.18 -11.47 -2.51
N SER A 190 19.16 -10.62 -2.27
CA SER A 190 19.20 -9.76 -1.08
C SER A 190 19.72 -8.37 -1.42
N LEU A 191 19.38 -7.37 -0.61
CA LEU A 191 19.96 -6.03 -0.73
C LEU A 191 21.48 -6.02 -0.51
N ALA A 192 22.02 -6.99 0.22
CA ALA A 192 23.46 -7.07 0.48
C ALA A 192 24.29 -7.26 -0.80
N SER A 193 23.72 -7.88 -1.83
CA SER A 193 24.42 -8.09 -3.10
C SER A 193 24.37 -6.88 -4.04
N MET A 194 23.73 -5.77 -3.63
CA MET A 194 23.69 -4.53 -4.40
C MET A 194 24.76 -3.51 -3.96
N PHE A 195 25.35 -3.71 -2.78
CA PHE A 195 26.33 -2.86 -2.13
C PHE A 195 27.60 -3.66 -1.82
#